data_36bb62a1736b9720a215a78685c06ef7
#
_entry.id   36bb62a1736b9720a215a78685c06ef7
#
_cell.length_a   1.000
_cell.length_b   1.000
_cell.length_c   1.000
_cell.angle_alpha   90.00
_cell.angle_beta   90.00
_cell.angle_gamma   90.00
#
_symmetry.space_group_name_H-M   'P 1'
#
loop_
_entity.id
_entity.type
_entity.pdbx_description
1 polymer ?
#
loop_
_entity_poly.entity_id
_entity_poly.type
_entity_poly.pdbx_seq_one_letter_code
_entity_poly.pdbx_strand_id
1 'polypeptide(L)'
;IDLGTTNSCVAVMEGGEPVIIPNAEGGRTTPSVVAFSKTGERLVGNLAKRQAVTNHDRTIASIKRQMGTNYKVSIDGHKYTPQEISAMILQKLKADAESYLGEPVTDAVITVPAYFTDAQRQATKDAGKIAGLNVQRIINEPTAAALAYGIDKEQAQKIMVYDLGGGTFDVSILDISSGVIEVLATAGNNHLGGDDFDQCIVDYLVSEFKKENKIDLSRDPVAMQRVREAAEKAKIELSSMKQTTVEQPYIAVGKQGPLHMQIPLTRAKFNDLTYHLVQATREPVNQAINDSGISISQISKVLMVGGSTRIPAVQDLVQSMTGSLPFKGINPDECVAMGACLQAGVLCGSVKGLLLLDVTPLSLGIETLGGVCTRIIERNTTLPIRKSQIFTTASSFQSSVDIHVLQGERPMAHQNKELGRFQLTGIRRAPRGVPQIEVTFSIDANGIVNVSAKDLD
;
A
#
# COMPACT_ATOMS: atom_id res chain seq x y z
N ILE A 1 11.00 -2.01 8.26
CA ILE A 1 10.46 -0.68 7.88
C ILE A 1 9.04 -0.85 7.35
N ASP A 2 8.14 -0.11 7.92
CA ASP A 2 6.80 0.12 7.37
C ASP A 2 6.84 1.43 6.57
N LEU A 3 6.81 1.32 5.25
CA LEU A 3 6.75 2.47 4.35
C LEU A 3 5.29 2.76 4.02
N GLY A 4 4.65 3.57 4.85
CA GLY A 4 3.23 3.89 4.72
C GLY A 4 2.93 5.08 3.81
N THR A 5 1.69 5.20 3.36
CA THR A 5 1.24 6.35 2.54
C THR A 5 1.31 7.66 3.33
N THR A 6 0.80 7.65 4.55
CA THR A 6 0.71 8.83 5.42
C THR A 6 1.85 8.88 6.43
N ASN A 7 2.15 7.77 7.08
CA ASN A 7 3.19 7.64 8.09
C ASN A 7 4.04 6.40 7.83
N SER A 8 5.31 6.51 8.17
CA SER A 8 6.27 5.42 8.12
C SER A 8 6.82 5.14 9.51
N CYS A 9 7.36 3.94 9.69
CA CYS A 9 7.80 3.47 10.99
C CYS A 9 8.98 2.51 10.82
N VAL A 10 9.92 2.52 11.75
CA VAL A 10 11.09 1.63 11.72
C VAL A 10 11.25 0.92 13.06
N ALA A 11 11.60 -0.35 13.01
CA ALA A 11 11.80 -1.19 14.19
C ALA A 11 13.08 -2.01 14.07
N VAL A 12 13.61 -2.41 15.21
CA VAL A 12 14.80 -3.26 15.34
C VAL A 12 14.55 -4.33 16.41
N MET A 13 15.22 -5.46 16.30
CA MET A 13 15.21 -6.48 17.35
C MET A 13 16.12 -6.07 18.52
N GLU A 14 15.57 -6.02 19.71
CA GLU A 14 16.29 -5.78 20.97
C GLU A 14 15.82 -6.78 22.02
N GLY A 15 16.75 -7.53 22.62
CA GLY A 15 16.42 -8.48 23.67
C GLY A 15 15.45 -9.57 23.22
N GLY A 16 15.47 -9.95 21.96
CA GLY A 16 14.58 -10.97 21.40
C GLY A 16 13.19 -10.47 21.00
N GLU A 17 12.92 -9.18 21.13
CA GLU A 17 11.64 -8.58 20.78
C GLU A 17 11.79 -7.39 19.81
N PRO A 18 10.78 -7.14 18.96
CA PRO A 18 10.79 -5.96 18.10
C PRO A 18 10.53 -4.69 18.91
N VAL A 19 11.33 -3.66 18.64
CA VAL A 19 11.25 -2.36 19.32
C VAL A 19 11.14 -1.29 18.24
N ILE A 20 10.17 -0.39 18.38
CA ILE A 20 10.02 0.76 17.50
C ILE A 20 11.13 1.78 17.81
N ILE A 21 11.82 2.21 16.77
CA ILE A 21 12.87 3.24 16.88
C ILE A 21 12.19 4.61 16.80
N PRO A 22 12.34 5.47 17.82
CA PRO A 22 11.86 6.84 17.73
C PRO A 22 12.67 7.63 16.70
N ASN A 23 12.03 8.56 16.00
CA ASN A 23 12.72 9.45 15.09
C ASN A 23 13.49 10.55 15.87
N ALA A 24 14.27 11.36 15.13
CA ALA A 24 15.08 12.44 15.75
C ALA A 24 14.24 13.47 16.51
N GLU A 25 12.95 13.60 16.16
CA GLU A 25 12.00 14.51 16.80
C GLU A 25 11.26 13.85 17.98
N GLY A 26 11.57 12.60 18.31
CA GLY A 26 10.99 11.85 19.41
C GLY A 26 9.69 11.11 19.08
N GLY A 27 9.22 11.17 17.84
CA GLY A 27 8.01 10.45 17.40
C GLY A 27 8.28 8.99 17.09
N ARG A 28 7.29 8.14 17.32
CA ARG A 28 7.37 6.70 17.00
C ARG A 28 7.02 6.42 15.54
N THR A 29 6.31 7.34 14.90
CA THR A 29 6.03 7.32 13.45
C THR A 29 6.58 8.59 12.81
N THR A 30 6.92 8.50 11.54
CA THR A 30 7.46 9.61 10.76
C THR A 30 6.50 9.90 9.61
N PRO A 31 5.99 11.14 9.48
CA PRO A 31 5.16 11.49 8.32
C PRO A 31 5.87 11.20 7.00
N SER A 32 5.19 10.55 6.07
CA SER A 32 5.71 10.23 4.74
C SER A 32 5.62 11.46 3.83
N VAL A 33 6.27 12.54 4.25
CA VAL A 33 6.25 13.85 3.60
C VAL A 33 7.69 14.31 3.33
N VAL A 34 7.91 14.79 2.11
CA VAL A 34 9.20 15.33 1.66
C VAL A 34 8.99 16.75 1.18
N ALA A 35 9.85 17.67 1.56
CA ALA A 35 9.81 19.04 1.09
C ALA A 35 11.20 19.55 0.73
N PHE A 36 11.24 20.53 -0.15
CA PHE A 36 12.45 21.25 -0.51
C PHE A 36 12.27 22.72 -0.14
N SER A 37 13.14 23.22 0.72
CA SER A 37 13.13 24.65 1.09
C SER A 37 13.47 25.52 -0.13
N LYS A 38 13.21 26.82 -0.01
CA LYS A 38 13.56 27.79 -1.06
C LYS A 38 15.05 27.82 -1.38
N THR A 39 15.91 27.41 -0.42
CA THR A 39 17.36 27.32 -0.60
C THR A 39 17.83 25.93 -1.09
N GLY A 40 16.88 25.02 -1.38
CA GLY A 40 17.18 23.68 -1.88
C GLY A 40 17.44 22.63 -0.82
N GLU A 41 17.33 22.97 0.46
CA GLU A 41 17.47 22.01 1.57
C GLU A 41 16.30 21.02 1.57
N ARG A 42 16.62 19.73 1.70
CA ARG A 42 15.63 18.66 1.76
C ARG A 42 15.15 18.43 3.18
N LEU A 43 13.83 18.46 3.36
CA LEU A 43 13.16 18.19 4.62
C LEU A 43 12.36 16.91 4.49
N VAL A 44 12.34 16.06 5.52
CA VAL A 44 11.57 14.81 5.53
C VAL A 44 10.89 14.64 6.89
N GLY A 45 9.66 14.13 6.87
CA GLY A 45 8.93 13.83 8.08
C GLY A 45 8.26 15.06 8.70
N ASN A 46 8.35 15.20 10.00
CA ASN A 46 7.69 16.29 10.73
C ASN A 46 8.09 17.68 10.24
N LEU A 47 9.37 17.88 9.95
CA LEU A 47 9.88 19.16 9.45
C LEU A 47 9.24 19.53 8.11
N ALA A 48 9.10 18.55 7.22
CA ALA A 48 8.43 18.75 5.93
C ALA A 48 6.93 19.05 6.11
N LYS A 49 6.26 18.29 6.97
CA LYS A 49 4.82 18.46 7.22
C LYS A 49 4.49 19.82 7.83
N ARG A 50 5.28 20.30 8.78
CA ARG A 50 5.04 21.57 9.49
C ARG A 50 5.07 22.79 8.58
N GLN A 51 5.89 22.78 7.54
CA GLN A 51 6.05 23.91 6.63
C GLN A 51 5.23 23.81 5.34
N ALA A 52 4.37 22.79 5.23
CA ALA A 52 3.62 22.50 4.00
C ALA A 52 2.74 23.66 3.55
N VAL A 53 2.08 24.37 4.46
CA VAL A 53 1.21 25.52 4.14
C VAL A 53 1.99 26.65 3.47
N THR A 54 3.17 26.99 3.96
CA THR A 54 3.99 28.09 3.43
C THR A 54 4.84 27.68 2.23
N ASN A 55 4.87 26.39 1.90
CA ASN A 55 5.72 25.82 0.85
C ASN A 55 5.01 24.67 0.11
N HIS A 56 3.73 24.84 -0.18
CA HIS A 56 2.86 23.78 -0.71
C HIS A 56 3.32 23.21 -2.06
N ASP A 57 3.86 24.05 -2.93
CA ASP A 57 4.34 23.69 -4.28
C ASP A 57 5.66 22.91 -4.27
N ARG A 58 6.35 22.86 -3.15
CA ARG A 58 7.63 22.17 -2.94
C ARG A 58 7.53 21.09 -1.86
N THR A 59 6.33 20.71 -1.48
CA THR A 59 6.04 19.69 -0.46
C THR A 59 5.26 18.55 -1.10
N ILE A 60 5.73 17.32 -0.89
CA ILE A 60 5.19 16.11 -1.51
C ILE A 60 4.68 15.20 -0.39
N ALA A 61 3.39 14.85 -0.47
CA ALA A 61 2.73 13.92 0.44
C ALA A 61 2.11 12.78 -0.36
N SER A 62 1.86 11.65 0.29
CA SER A 62 1.16 10.50 -0.29
C SER A 62 1.77 9.97 -1.60
N ILE A 63 3.09 10.05 -1.74
CA ILE A 63 3.79 9.61 -2.96
C ILE A 63 3.62 8.10 -3.22
N LYS A 64 3.38 7.32 -2.19
CA LYS A 64 3.15 5.87 -2.31
C LYS A 64 2.00 5.55 -3.28
N ARG A 65 1.01 6.43 -3.41
CA ARG A 65 -0.09 6.29 -4.38
C ARG A 65 0.36 6.33 -5.84
N GLN A 66 1.54 6.88 -6.09
CA GLN A 66 2.11 6.99 -7.43
C GLN A 66 3.17 5.92 -7.74
N MET A 67 3.44 5.01 -6.81
CA MET A 67 4.41 3.93 -7.01
C MET A 67 3.99 3.05 -8.19
N GLY A 68 4.97 2.69 -9.01
CA GLY A 68 4.73 1.87 -10.20
C GLY A 68 4.13 2.62 -11.39
N THR A 69 4.02 3.94 -11.32
CA THR A 69 3.52 4.81 -12.40
C THR A 69 4.63 5.68 -13.00
N ASN A 70 4.31 6.38 -14.08
CA ASN A 70 5.20 7.32 -14.75
C ASN A 70 5.12 8.75 -14.16
N TYR A 71 4.44 8.92 -13.03
CA TYR A 71 4.32 10.20 -12.36
C TYR A 71 5.69 10.76 -12.00
N LYS A 72 5.86 12.07 -12.15
CA LYS A 72 7.09 12.79 -11.77
C LYS A 72 6.77 14.10 -11.10
N VAL A 73 7.55 14.41 -10.07
CA VAL A 73 7.49 15.68 -9.35
C VAL A 73 8.63 16.56 -9.86
N SER A 74 8.31 17.77 -10.30
CA SER A 74 9.31 18.75 -10.79
C SER A 74 9.62 19.76 -9.68
N ILE A 75 10.88 19.77 -9.24
CA ILE A 75 11.40 20.71 -8.23
C ILE A 75 12.71 21.29 -8.76
N ASP A 76 12.79 22.61 -8.90
CA ASP A 76 13.99 23.33 -9.36
C ASP A 76 14.57 22.78 -10.68
N GLY A 77 13.68 22.40 -11.60
CA GLY A 77 14.06 21.85 -12.90
C GLY A 77 14.46 20.37 -12.88
N HIS A 78 14.53 19.73 -11.72
CA HIS A 78 14.75 18.30 -11.58
C HIS A 78 13.43 17.54 -11.46
N LYS A 79 13.30 16.43 -12.18
CA LYS A 79 12.12 15.57 -12.14
C LYS A 79 12.39 14.34 -11.28
N TYR A 80 11.67 14.23 -10.17
CA TYR A 80 11.80 13.10 -9.25
C TYR A 80 10.72 12.05 -9.54
N THR A 81 11.12 10.78 -9.57
CA THR A 81 10.20 9.65 -9.62
C THR A 81 9.60 9.36 -8.24
N PRO A 82 8.48 8.63 -8.16
CA PRO A 82 7.96 8.16 -6.87
C PRO A 82 8.98 7.35 -6.07
N GLN A 83 9.81 6.54 -6.72
CA GLN A 83 10.88 5.78 -6.10
C GLN A 83 11.93 6.67 -5.44
N GLU A 84 12.32 7.74 -6.11
CA GLU A 84 13.29 8.70 -5.58
C GLU A 84 12.74 9.44 -4.35
N ILE A 85 11.49 9.88 -4.40
CA ILE A 85 10.84 10.53 -3.23
C ILE A 85 10.69 9.53 -2.08
N SER A 86 10.25 8.32 -2.35
CA SER A 86 10.16 7.27 -1.34
C SER A 86 11.52 6.93 -0.74
N ALA A 87 12.57 6.94 -1.56
CA ALA A 87 13.94 6.74 -1.09
C ALA A 87 14.39 7.81 -0.09
N MET A 88 13.95 9.05 -0.26
CA MET A 88 14.23 10.14 0.69
C MET A 88 13.59 9.86 2.06
N ILE A 89 12.38 9.31 2.07
CA ILE A 89 11.73 8.88 3.31
C ILE A 89 12.52 7.73 3.96
N LEU A 90 12.91 6.74 3.16
CA LEU A 90 13.70 5.61 3.64
C LEU A 90 15.06 6.04 4.18
N GLN A 91 15.71 7.03 3.56
CA GLN A 91 16.97 7.59 4.05
C GLN A 91 16.81 8.26 5.41
N LYS A 92 15.70 8.95 5.65
CA LYS A 92 15.36 9.52 6.96
C LYS A 92 15.25 8.43 8.01
N LEU A 93 14.49 7.36 7.71
CA LEU A 93 14.32 6.23 8.63
C LEU A 93 15.65 5.52 8.89
N LYS A 94 16.47 5.34 7.87
CA LYS A 94 17.80 4.76 7.97
C LYS A 94 18.70 5.60 8.89
N ALA A 95 18.70 6.92 8.70
CA ALA A 95 19.50 7.84 9.53
C ALA A 95 19.04 7.83 11.00
N ASP A 96 17.75 7.81 11.25
CA ASP A 96 17.20 7.73 12.60
C ASP A 96 17.55 6.39 13.27
N ALA A 97 17.51 5.29 12.52
CA ALA A 97 17.92 3.97 12.99
C ALA A 97 19.42 3.93 13.31
N GLU A 98 20.26 4.50 12.44
CA GLU A 98 21.70 4.58 12.68
C GLU A 98 22.05 5.42 13.90
N SER A 99 21.34 6.53 14.09
CA SER A 99 21.50 7.37 15.28
C SER A 99 21.12 6.63 16.58
N TYR A 100 20.03 5.87 16.54
CA TYR A 100 19.59 5.07 17.68
C TYR A 100 20.54 3.92 18.00
N LEU A 101 21.00 3.19 16.98
CA LEU A 101 21.87 2.02 17.14
C LEU A 101 23.34 2.37 17.35
N GLY A 102 23.79 3.55 16.93
CA GLY A 102 25.17 3.96 16.99
C GLY A 102 26.08 3.24 15.98
N GLU A 103 25.50 2.65 14.92
CA GLU A 103 26.22 1.92 13.87
C GLU A 103 25.52 2.04 12.53
N PRO A 104 26.21 1.80 11.40
CA PRO A 104 25.57 1.82 10.09
C PRO A 104 24.49 0.76 9.95
N VAL A 105 23.41 1.10 9.25
CA VAL A 105 22.32 0.19 8.86
C VAL A 105 22.44 -0.07 7.36
N THR A 106 22.67 -1.34 6.99
CA THR A 106 22.87 -1.74 5.60
C THR A 106 21.74 -2.55 5.03
N ASP A 107 21.03 -3.33 5.86
CA ASP A 107 20.02 -4.28 5.43
C ASP A 107 18.67 -3.88 6.01
N ALA A 108 17.60 -4.15 5.25
CA ALA A 108 16.25 -3.88 5.71
C ALA A 108 15.23 -4.84 5.10
N VAL A 109 14.14 -5.05 5.82
CA VAL A 109 12.89 -5.60 5.31
C VAL A 109 11.92 -4.44 5.17
N ILE A 110 11.29 -4.31 4.01
CA ILE A 110 10.37 -3.21 3.70
C ILE A 110 8.99 -3.79 3.39
N THR A 111 7.95 -3.12 3.88
CA THR A 111 6.57 -3.56 3.70
C THR A 111 5.92 -2.97 2.45
N VAL A 112 4.96 -3.72 1.92
CA VAL A 112 4.08 -3.27 0.84
C VAL A 112 2.65 -3.73 1.12
N PRO A 113 1.63 -3.02 0.60
CA PRO A 113 0.26 -3.54 0.61
C PRO A 113 0.18 -4.89 -0.08
N ALA A 114 -0.65 -5.79 0.45
CA ALA A 114 -0.78 -7.15 -0.10
C ALA A 114 -1.25 -7.14 -1.55
N TYR A 115 -2.08 -6.18 -1.93
CA TYR A 115 -2.67 -6.07 -3.27
C TYR A 115 -1.79 -5.28 -4.27
N PHE A 116 -0.57 -4.91 -3.88
CA PHE A 116 0.37 -4.25 -4.80
C PHE A 116 0.68 -5.13 -5.99
N THR A 117 0.72 -4.51 -7.16
CA THR A 117 1.15 -5.14 -8.42
C THR A 117 2.66 -5.36 -8.43
N ASP A 118 3.15 -6.14 -9.40
CA ASP A 118 4.58 -6.34 -9.61
C ASP A 118 5.33 -5.02 -9.80
N ALA A 119 4.80 -4.11 -10.62
CA ALA A 119 5.41 -2.80 -10.85
C ALA A 119 5.56 -1.98 -9.55
N GLN A 120 4.57 -2.02 -8.68
CA GLN A 120 4.60 -1.33 -7.40
C GLN A 120 5.60 -1.95 -6.42
N ARG A 121 5.70 -3.28 -6.40
CA ARG A 121 6.68 -4.03 -5.60
C ARG A 121 8.11 -3.76 -6.05
N GLN A 122 8.35 -3.80 -7.35
CA GLN A 122 9.66 -3.50 -7.90
C GLN A 122 10.06 -2.05 -7.60
N ALA A 123 9.13 -1.10 -7.75
CA ALA A 123 9.38 0.30 -7.42
C ALA A 123 9.76 0.49 -5.94
N THR A 124 9.14 -0.25 -5.02
CA THR A 124 9.47 -0.21 -3.59
C THR A 124 10.87 -0.77 -3.33
N LYS A 125 11.23 -1.86 -3.98
CA LYS A 125 12.57 -2.45 -3.90
C LYS A 125 13.63 -1.48 -4.44
N ASP A 126 13.33 -0.83 -5.57
CA ASP A 126 14.21 0.19 -6.16
C ASP A 126 14.40 1.39 -5.21
N ALA A 127 13.33 1.83 -4.56
CA ALA A 127 13.40 2.91 -3.56
C ALA A 127 14.36 2.56 -2.41
N GLY A 128 14.31 1.33 -1.92
CA GLY A 128 15.23 0.83 -0.90
C GLY A 128 16.68 0.86 -1.37
N LYS A 129 16.93 0.43 -2.59
CA LYS A 129 18.27 0.45 -3.21
C LYS A 129 18.79 1.87 -3.38
N ILE A 130 17.97 2.79 -3.86
CA ILE A 130 18.31 4.22 -4.01
C ILE A 130 18.66 4.82 -2.64
N ALA A 131 17.96 4.42 -1.59
CA ALA A 131 18.21 4.87 -0.22
C ALA A 131 19.52 4.31 0.39
N GLY A 132 20.18 3.38 -0.29
CA GLY A 132 21.41 2.74 0.19
C GLY A 132 21.16 1.54 1.10
N LEU A 133 20.00 0.88 0.95
CA LEU A 133 19.64 -0.31 1.70
C LEU A 133 19.68 -1.56 0.82
N ASN A 134 20.20 -2.66 1.37
CA ASN A 134 20.00 -3.99 0.82
C ASN A 134 18.61 -4.47 1.27
N VAL A 135 17.67 -4.54 0.36
CA VAL A 135 16.32 -5.01 0.67
C VAL A 135 16.34 -6.53 0.69
N GLN A 136 16.40 -7.09 1.88
CA GLN A 136 16.47 -8.54 2.10
C GLN A 136 15.13 -9.23 1.79
N ARG A 137 14.04 -8.54 2.05
CA ARG A 137 12.69 -9.03 1.77
C ARG A 137 11.72 -7.87 1.62
N ILE A 138 10.79 -8.02 0.67
CA ILE A 138 9.55 -7.25 0.62
C ILE A 138 8.49 -8.14 1.30
N ILE A 139 7.84 -7.64 2.33
CA ILE A 139 6.79 -8.36 3.05
C ILE A 139 5.45 -7.63 2.92
N ASN A 140 4.37 -8.38 2.77
CA ASN A 140 3.04 -7.81 2.73
C ASN A 140 2.62 -7.29 4.11
N GLU A 141 2.02 -6.12 4.15
CA GLU A 141 1.62 -5.43 5.38
C GLU A 141 0.69 -6.29 6.26
N PRO A 142 -0.37 -6.95 5.73
CA PRO A 142 -1.21 -7.79 6.58
C PRO A 142 -0.49 -9.03 7.12
N THR A 143 0.46 -9.58 6.37
CA THR A 143 1.29 -10.69 6.84
C THR A 143 2.20 -10.23 7.98
N ALA A 144 2.80 -9.05 7.86
CA ALA A 144 3.59 -8.45 8.92
C ALA A 144 2.76 -8.20 10.19
N ALA A 145 1.54 -7.67 10.04
CA ALA A 145 0.63 -7.47 11.16
C ALA A 145 0.26 -8.79 11.84
N ALA A 146 0.03 -9.85 11.07
CA ALA A 146 -0.24 -11.17 11.60
C ALA A 146 0.97 -11.75 12.36
N LEU A 147 2.18 -11.51 11.89
CA LEU A 147 3.41 -11.87 12.63
C LEU A 147 3.47 -11.20 13.99
N ALA A 148 3.22 -9.89 14.03
CA ALA A 148 3.23 -9.13 15.28
C ALA A 148 2.18 -9.62 16.27
N TYR A 149 1.03 -10.09 15.75
CA TYR A 149 -0.04 -10.65 16.57
C TYR A 149 0.26 -12.09 17.01
N GLY A 150 0.78 -12.92 16.09
CA GLY A 150 0.68 -14.39 16.19
C GLY A 150 1.88 -15.12 16.74
N ILE A 151 3.00 -14.43 16.99
CA ILE A 151 4.26 -15.10 17.36
C ILE A 151 4.15 -15.95 18.62
N ASP A 152 3.30 -15.56 19.57
CA ASP A 152 3.12 -16.23 20.85
C ASP A 152 1.85 -17.12 20.88
N LYS A 153 1.17 -17.31 19.75
CA LYS A 153 -0.10 -18.04 19.70
C LYS A 153 0.11 -19.49 19.29
N GLU A 154 -0.05 -20.39 20.24
CA GLU A 154 0.11 -21.83 20.02
C GLU A 154 -1.12 -22.50 19.41
N GLN A 155 -2.30 -21.92 19.60
CA GLN A 155 -3.56 -22.48 19.11
C GLN A 155 -3.79 -22.13 17.64
N ALA A 156 -4.22 -23.13 16.87
CA ALA A 156 -4.68 -22.93 15.50
C ALA A 156 -5.88 -21.99 15.46
N GLN A 157 -5.80 -20.94 14.64
CA GLN A 157 -6.87 -19.99 14.46
C GLN A 157 -6.88 -19.41 13.05
N LYS A 158 -8.06 -19.01 12.60
CA LYS A 158 -8.23 -18.28 11.34
C LYS A 158 -8.54 -16.84 11.66
N ILE A 159 -7.79 -15.94 11.05
CA ILE A 159 -7.93 -14.51 11.28
C ILE A 159 -8.18 -13.76 9.98
N MET A 160 -8.85 -12.62 10.12
CA MET A 160 -8.94 -11.63 9.05
C MET A 160 -8.07 -10.45 9.43
N VAL A 161 -7.24 -9.98 8.50
CA VAL A 161 -6.54 -8.70 8.63
C VAL A 161 -7.23 -7.71 7.71
N TYR A 162 -7.79 -6.66 8.30
CA TYR A 162 -8.47 -5.57 7.60
C TYR A 162 -7.57 -4.35 7.69
N ASP A 163 -6.93 -4.00 6.59
CA ASP A 163 -5.91 -2.96 6.53
C ASP A 163 -6.39 -1.78 5.68
N LEU A 164 -6.83 -0.72 6.36
CA LEU A 164 -7.25 0.53 5.73
C LEU A 164 -6.26 1.63 6.12
N GLY A 165 -5.30 1.87 5.25
CA GLY A 165 -4.29 2.91 5.42
C GLY A 165 -4.69 4.24 4.80
N GLY A 166 -3.69 5.09 4.55
CA GLY A 166 -3.90 6.39 3.94
C GLY A 166 -4.28 6.33 2.46
N GLY A 167 -3.79 5.33 1.73
CA GLY A 167 -3.95 5.26 0.29
C GLY A 167 -4.48 3.95 -0.26
N THR A 168 -4.37 2.85 0.49
CA THR A 168 -4.75 1.52 0.04
C THR A 168 -5.63 0.81 1.05
N PHE A 169 -6.45 -0.10 0.55
CA PHE A 169 -7.22 -1.04 1.36
C PHE A 169 -6.86 -2.47 0.98
N ASP A 170 -6.53 -3.28 1.98
CA ASP A 170 -6.28 -4.72 1.83
C ASP A 170 -7.07 -5.50 2.87
N VAL A 171 -7.55 -6.67 2.47
CA VAL A 171 -8.09 -7.66 3.38
C VAL A 171 -7.46 -9.02 3.08
N SER A 172 -6.97 -9.69 4.12
CA SER A 172 -6.35 -10.99 4.01
C SER A 172 -6.96 -11.95 5.01
N ILE A 173 -7.13 -13.20 4.57
CA ILE A 173 -7.58 -14.30 5.41
C ILE A 173 -6.38 -15.21 5.64
N LEU A 174 -6.05 -15.45 6.90
CA LEU A 174 -4.87 -16.20 7.29
C LEU A 174 -5.23 -17.35 8.22
N ASP A 175 -4.47 -18.42 8.08
CA ASP A 175 -4.46 -19.55 9.02
C ASP A 175 -3.15 -19.51 9.80
N ILE A 176 -3.26 -19.44 11.12
CA ILE A 176 -2.11 -19.41 12.03
C ILE A 176 -2.14 -20.71 12.85
N SER A 177 -1.09 -21.50 12.75
CA SER A 177 -0.93 -22.71 13.56
C SER A 177 0.54 -23.09 13.74
N SER A 178 0.94 -23.36 14.98
CA SER A 178 2.24 -23.98 15.33
C SER A 178 3.46 -23.36 14.62
N GLY A 179 3.55 -22.03 14.59
CA GLY A 179 4.66 -21.30 13.95
C GLY A 179 4.54 -21.15 12.44
N VAL A 180 3.43 -21.59 11.85
CA VAL A 180 3.13 -21.38 10.42
C VAL A 180 2.04 -20.34 10.28
N ILE A 181 2.31 -19.31 9.50
CA ILE A 181 1.33 -18.29 9.09
C ILE A 181 1.12 -18.47 7.59
N GLU A 182 -0.06 -18.94 7.22
CA GLU A 182 -0.44 -19.20 5.85
C GLU A 182 -1.53 -18.22 5.41
N VAL A 183 -1.26 -17.46 4.36
CA VAL A 183 -2.28 -16.60 3.74
C VAL A 183 -3.14 -17.49 2.85
N LEU A 184 -4.44 -17.53 3.10
CA LEU A 184 -5.40 -18.30 2.31
C LEU A 184 -5.90 -17.51 1.10
N ALA A 185 -6.16 -16.22 1.30
CA ALA A 185 -6.60 -15.32 0.25
C ALA A 185 -6.34 -13.87 0.62
N THR A 186 -6.18 -13.04 -0.39
CA THR A 186 -6.09 -11.59 -0.23
C THR A 186 -6.88 -10.89 -1.34
N ALA A 187 -7.46 -9.75 -1.03
CA ALA A 187 -8.12 -8.87 -1.98
C ALA A 187 -7.94 -7.43 -1.52
N GLY A 188 -8.22 -6.47 -2.37
CA GLY A 188 -8.03 -5.08 -1.97
C GLY A 188 -8.37 -4.07 -3.06
N ASN A 189 -8.03 -2.82 -2.73
CA ASN A 189 -8.17 -1.68 -3.62
C ASN A 189 -6.98 -0.74 -3.38
N ASN A 190 -6.14 -0.58 -4.39
CA ASN A 190 -4.94 0.26 -4.29
C ASN A 190 -5.21 1.77 -4.34
N HIS A 191 -6.48 2.16 -4.48
CA HIS A 191 -6.92 3.55 -4.58
C HIS A 191 -8.06 3.87 -3.60
N LEU A 192 -8.00 3.30 -2.40
CA LEU A 192 -8.97 3.53 -1.34
C LEU A 192 -8.23 3.67 -0.01
N GLY A 193 -8.37 4.79 0.65
CA GLY A 193 -7.71 5.03 1.93
C GLY A 193 -8.12 6.34 2.59
N GLY A 194 -7.46 6.68 3.68
CA GLY A 194 -7.73 7.86 4.48
C GLY A 194 -7.68 9.18 3.72
N ASP A 195 -6.83 9.27 2.69
CA ASP A 195 -6.76 10.45 1.83
C ASP A 195 -8.09 10.72 1.11
N ASP A 196 -8.83 9.67 0.77
CA ASP A 196 -10.13 9.80 0.12
C ASP A 196 -11.19 10.29 1.12
N PHE A 197 -11.10 9.85 2.37
CA PHE A 197 -11.94 10.38 3.45
C PHE A 197 -11.67 11.86 3.68
N ASP A 198 -10.40 12.25 3.71
CA ASP A 198 -10.01 13.66 3.82
C ASP A 198 -10.59 14.48 2.68
N GLN A 199 -10.50 13.98 1.45
CA GLN A 199 -10.99 14.68 0.26
C GLN A 199 -12.50 14.93 0.33
N CYS A 200 -13.29 14.00 0.88
CA CYS A 200 -14.72 14.21 1.11
C CYS A 200 -14.98 15.39 2.04
N ILE A 201 -14.19 15.53 3.10
CA ILE A 201 -14.30 16.68 4.01
C ILE A 201 -13.85 17.95 3.32
N VAL A 202 -12.74 17.92 2.58
CA VAL A 202 -12.25 19.09 1.82
C VAL A 202 -13.33 19.61 0.89
N ASP A 203 -13.95 18.73 0.10
CA ASP A 203 -15.00 19.12 -0.85
C ASP A 203 -16.21 19.73 -0.12
N TYR A 204 -16.58 19.18 1.02
CA TYR A 204 -17.66 19.71 1.85
C TYR A 204 -17.32 21.11 2.39
N LEU A 205 -16.13 21.31 2.94
CA LEU A 205 -15.69 22.59 3.49
C LEU A 205 -15.62 23.67 2.41
N VAL A 206 -15.07 23.35 1.25
CA VAL A 206 -14.97 24.28 0.11
C VAL A 206 -16.35 24.66 -0.37
N SER A 207 -17.27 23.71 -0.48
CA SER A 207 -18.65 23.93 -0.90
C SER A 207 -19.42 24.81 0.10
N GLU A 208 -19.34 24.51 1.39
CA GLU A 208 -20.03 25.29 2.43
C GLU A 208 -19.48 26.72 2.53
N PHE A 209 -18.18 26.88 2.45
CA PHE A 209 -17.56 28.21 2.45
C PHE A 209 -17.99 29.05 1.23
N LYS A 210 -18.08 28.44 0.07
CA LYS A 210 -18.57 29.10 -1.16
C LYS A 210 -20.02 29.51 -1.06
N LYS A 211 -20.88 28.67 -0.44
CA LYS A 211 -22.29 29.02 -0.23
C LYS A 211 -22.43 30.26 0.66
N GLU A 212 -21.65 30.33 1.72
CA GLU A 212 -21.71 31.42 2.72
C GLU A 212 -21.05 32.71 2.23
N ASN A 213 -19.86 32.61 1.62
CA ASN A 213 -18.99 33.75 1.32
C ASN A 213 -18.84 34.07 -0.17
N LYS A 214 -19.40 33.26 -1.06
CA LYS A 214 -19.29 33.41 -2.53
C LYS A 214 -17.86 33.40 -3.06
N ILE A 215 -16.93 32.75 -2.35
CA ILE A 215 -15.52 32.60 -2.72
C ILE A 215 -15.21 31.12 -2.86
N ASP A 216 -14.58 30.76 -3.98
CA ASP A 216 -14.10 29.41 -4.26
C ASP A 216 -12.64 29.26 -3.80
N LEU A 217 -12.45 28.61 -2.65
CA LEU A 217 -11.12 28.37 -2.07
C LEU A 217 -10.24 27.48 -2.96
N SER A 218 -10.82 26.68 -3.86
CA SER A 218 -10.05 25.78 -4.72
C SER A 218 -9.10 26.50 -5.67
N ARG A 219 -9.29 27.79 -5.87
CA ARG A 219 -8.44 28.66 -6.70
C ARG A 219 -7.20 29.19 -5.97
N ASP A 220 -7.15 29.03 -4.65
CA ASP A 220 -6.04 29.47 -3.81
C ASP A 220 -5.28 28.25 -3.26
N PRO A 221 -4.10 27.93 -3.80
CA PRO A 221 -3.34 26.74 -3.35
C PRO A 221 -2.95 26.77 -1.88
N VAL A 222 -2.66 27.95 -1.32
CA VAL A 222 -2.31 28.07 0.12
C VAL A 222 -3.54 27.81 0.97
N ALA A 223 -4.69 28.38 0.63
CA ALA A 223 -5.95 28.11 1.32
C ALA A 223 -6.31 26.62 1.23
N MET A 224 -6.14 26.00 0.08
CA MET A 224 -6.42 24.57 -0.11
C MET A 224 -5.51 23.68 0.74
N GLN A 225 -4.24 24.02 0.91
CA GLN A 225 -3.36 23.28 1.79
C GLN A 225 -3.83 23.36 3.25
N ARG A 226 -4.26 24.53 3.69
CA ARG A 226 -4.83 24.73 5.02
C ARG A 226 -6.12 23.95 5.21
N VAL A 227 -6.99 23.93 4.18
CA VAL A 227 -8.24 23.14 4.19
C VAL A 227 -7.95 21.64 4.30
N ARG A 228 -6.98 21.12 3.54
CA ARG A 228 -6.58 19.70 3.61
C ARG A 228 -6.09 19.30 5.01
N GLU A 229 -5.24 20.11 5.61
CA GLU A 229 -4.75 19.85 6.96
C GLU A 229 -5.88 19.91 8.00
N ALA A 230 -6.80 20.87 7.86
CA ALA A 230 -7.96 20.97 8.71
C ALA A 230 -8.92 19.78 8.55
N ALA A 231 -9.08 19.29 7.33
CA ALA A 231 -9.91 18.12 7.02
C ALA A 231 -9.33 16.85 7.65
N GLU A 232 -8.04 16.61 7.52
CA GLU A 232 -7.36 15.47 8.16
C GLU A 232 -7.52 15.52 9.68
N LYS A 233 -7.30 16.69 10.28
CA LYS A 233 -7.48 16.90 11.71
C LYS A 233 -8.91 16.61 12.15
N ALA A 234 -9.90 17.12 11.41
CA ALA A 234 -11.31 16.88 11.71
C ALA A 234 -11.67 15.39 11.61
N LYS A 235 -11.17 14.70 10.59
CA LYS A 235 -11.35 13.25 10.47
C LYS A 235 -10.84 12.51 11.71
N ILE A 236 -9.64 12.84 12.17
CA ILE A 236 -9.03 12.21 13.35
C ILE A 236 -9.86 12.52 14.60
N GLU A 237 -10.25 13.77 14.79
CA GLU A 237 -11.06 14.18 15.95
C GLU A 237 -12.43 13.47 15.99
N LEU A 238 -13.07 13.28 14.84
CA LEU A 238 -14.37 12.61 14.73
C LEU A 238 -14.32 11.11 15.01
N SER A 239 -13.15 10.52 15.13
CA SER A 239 -13.00 9.14 15.60
C SER A 239 -13.21 8.99 17.09
N SER A 240 -12.98 10.05 17.86
CA SER A 240 -13.18 10.07 19.32
C SER A 240 -14.33 10.99 19.76
N MET A 241 -14.65 12.02 19.01
CA MET A 241 -15.70 13.00 19.30
C MET A 241 -16.88 12.87 18.34
N LYS A 242 -18.07 13.21 18.80
CA LYS A 242 -19.28 13.18 17.98
C LYS A 242 -19.43 14.40 17.07
N GLN A 243 -18.72 15.48 17.36
CA GLN A 243 -18.72 16.69 16.55
C GLN A 243 -17.43 17.46 16.76
N THR A 244 -17.07 18.26 15.77
CA THR A 244 -15.97 19.21 15.83
C THR A 244 -16.35 20.44 15.01
N THR A 245 -15.63 21.55 15.24
CA THR A 245 -15.75 22.75 14.41
C THR A 245 -14.43 22.99 13.70
N VAL A 246 -14.48 23.10 12.37
CA VAL A 246 -13.31 23.42 11.57
C VAL A 246 -13.13 24.93 11.56
N GLU A 247 -12.06 25.41 12.16
CA GLU A 247 -11.73 26.83 12.29
C GLU A 247 -10.43 27.14 11.54
N GLN A 248 -10.51 28.04 10.56
CA GLN A 248 -9.34 28.54 9.85
C GLN A 248 -9.46 30.07 9.72
N PRO A 249 -8.78 30.81 10.60
CA PRO A 249 -8.83 32.26 10.56
C PRO A 249 -8.08 32.79 9.33
N TYR A 250 -8.55 33.90 8.79
CA TYR A 250 -7.94 34.58 7.63
C TYR A 250 -7.72 33.67 6.41
N ILE A 251 -8.70 32.79 6.15
CA ILE A 251 -8.58 31.81 5.03
C ILE A 251 -8.70 32.47 3.66
N ALA A 252 -9.40 33.60 3.57
CA ALA A 252 -9.61 34.35 2.35
C ALA A 252 -9.82 35.83 2.65
N VAL A 253 -9.82 36.68 1.62
CA VAL A 253 -10.12 38.11 1.69
C VAL A 253 -11.34 38.39 0.84
N GLY A 254 -12.39 38.88 1.50
CA GLY A 254 -13.63 39.34 0.85
C GLY A 254 -13.64 40.84 0.61
N LYS A 255 -14.76 41.33 0.06
CA LYS A 255 -14.95 42.75 -0.24
C LYS A 255 -14.90 43.67 1.00
N GLN A 256 -15.27 43.11 2.16
CA GLN A 256 -15.33 43.84 3.42
C GLN A 256 -14.18 43.49 4.39
N GLY A 257 -13.15 42.81 3.92
CA GLY A 257 -11.99 42.45 4.68
C GLY A 257 -11.77 40.93 4.82
N PRO A 258 -10.91 40.50 5.78
CA PRO A 258 -10.59 39.10 5.97
C PRO A 258 -11.80 38.23 6.30
N LEU A 259 -11.82 37.03 5.76
CA LEU A 259 -12.85 36.03 6.03
C LEU A 259 -12.24 34.85 6.78
N HIS A 260 -13.04 34.30 7.69
CA HIS A 260 -12.67 33.15 8.51
C HIS A 260 -13.56 31.98 8.15
N MET A 261 -12.99 30.76 8.16
CA MET A 261 -13.77 29.53 8.09
C MET A 261 -14.13 29.10 9.50
N GLN A 262 -15.41 28.88 9.74
CA GLN A 262 -15.92 28.28 10.96
C GLN A 262 -17.10 27.39 10.58
N ILE A 263 -16.83 26.12 10.38
CA ILE A 263 -17.82 25.17 9.87
C ILE A 263 -17.93 24.00 10.86
N PRO A 264 -19.11 23.80 11.48
CA PRO A 264 -19.32 22.63 12.32
C PRO A 264 -19.41 21.37 11.47
N LEU A 265 -18.84 20.28 11.98
CA LEU A 265 -18.88 18.98 11.34
C LEU A 265 -19.20 17.91 12.39
N THR A 266 -20.31 17.20 12.21
CA THR A 266 -20.70 16.11 13.07
C THR A 266 -20.19 14.77 12.51
N ARG A 267 -20.03 13.78 13.40
CA ARG A 267 -19.72 12.42 12.96
C ARG A 267 -20.79 11.87 12.02
N ALA A 268 -22.08 12.16 12.28
CA ALA A 268 -23.17 11.76 11.39
C ALA A 268 -22.99 12.33 9.99
N LYS A 269 -22.64 13.61 9.87
CA LYS A 269 -22.37 14.24 8.57
C LYS A 269 -21.14 13.64 7.90
N PHE A 270 -20.08 13.43 8.65
CA PHE A 270 -18.87 12.76 8.14
C PHE A 270 -19.19 11.35 7.62
N ASN A 271 -20.00 10.59 8.35
CA ASN A 271 -20.43 9.26 7.92
C ASN A 271 -21.22 9.32 6.61
N ASP A 272 -22.10 10.31 6.43
CA ASP A 272 -22.84 10.51 5.18
C ASP A 272 -21.91 10.84 4.02
N LEU A 273 -20.95 11.75 4.22
CA LEU A 273 -19.99 12.17 3.20
C LEU A 273 -19.09 11.02 2.73
N THR A 274 -18.79 10.09 3.61
CA THR A 274 -17.83 9.00 3.37
C THR A 274 -18.47 7.62 3.26
N TYR A 275 -19.79 7.55 3.27
CA TYR A 275 -20.54 6.29 3.21
C TYR A 275 -20.10 5.39 2.06
N HIS A 276 -19.94 5.94 0.86
CA HIS A 276 -19.54 5.19 -0.33
C HIS A 276 -18.13 4.59 -0.19
N LEU A 277 -17.23 5.24 0.55
CA LEU A 277 -15.87 4.75 0.79
C LEU A 277 -15.87 3.56 1.75
N VAL A 278 -16.67 3.66 2.81
CA VAL A 278 -16.81 2.57 3.79
C VAL A 278 -17.45 1.36 3.10
N GLN A 279 -18.51 1.56 2.33
CA GLN A 279 -19.19 0.47 1.59
C GLN A 279 -18.30 -0.16 0.51
N ALA A 280 -17.35 0.60 -0.06
CA ALA A 280 -16.42 0.09 -1.05
C ALA A 280 -15.49 -1.01 -0.52
N THR A 281 -15.35 -1.14 0.80
CA THR A 281 -14.55 -2.22 1.41
C THR A 281 -15.29 -3.57 1.45
N ARG A 282 -16.62 -3.59 1.26
CA ARG A 282 -17.44 -4.83 1.33
C ARG A 282 -17.05 -5.85 0.27
N GLU A 283 -16.89 -5.40 -0.96
CA GLU A 283 -16.62 -6.32 -2.08
C GLU A 283 -15.27 -7.05 -1.91
N PRO A 284 -14.14 -6.36 -1.63
CA PRO A 284 -12.90 -7.05 -1.34
C PRO A 284 -12.98 -8.01 -0.14
N VAL A 285 -13.69 -7.66 0.92
CA VAL A 285 -13.90 -8.55 2.07
C VAL A 285 -14.62 -9.83 1.65
N ASN A 286 -15.73 -9.70 0.92
CA ASN A 286 -16.49 -10.85 0.43
C ASN A 286 -15.66 -11.71 -0.54
N GLN A 287 -14.89 -11.07 -1.42
CA GLN A 287 -14.00 -11.77 -2.35
C GLN A 287 -12.95 -12.59 -1.61
N ALA A 288 -12.27 -12.00 -0.62
CA ALA A 288 -11.26 -12.71 0.14
C ALA A 288 -11.83 -13.91 0.91
N ILE A 289 -13.01 -13.76 1.50
CA ILE A 289 -13.69 -14.85 2.19
C ILE A 289 -14.04 -15.97 1.21
N ASN A 290 -14.65 -15.64 0.07
CA ASN A 290 -15.00 -16.62 -0.95
C ASN A 290 -13.76 -17.36 -1.48
N ASP A 291 -12.69 -16.63 -1.79
CA ASP A 291 -11.46 -17.19 -2.32
C ASP A 291 -10.72 -18.07 -1.28
N SER A 292 -10.89 -17.77 -0.01
CA SER A 292 -10.24 -18.53 1.09
C SER A 292 -10.81 -19.94 1.29
N GLY A 293 -12.02 -20.16 0.81
CA GLY A 293 -12.72 -21.46 0.99
C GLY A 293 -13.26 -21.69 2.40
N ILE A 294 -13.18 -20.71 3.30
CA ILE A 294 -13.75 -20.78 4.64
C ILE A 294 -15.00 -19.91 4.75
N SER A 295 -15.83 -20.19 5.74
CA SER A 295 -16.96 -19.32 6.08
C SER A 295 -16.56 -18.21 7.03
N ILE A 296 -17.29 -17.09 7.01
CA ILE A 296 -17.02 -15.97 7.91
C ILE A 296 -17.12 -16.35 9.38
N SER A 297 -17.95 -17.33 9.72
CA SER A 297 -18.12 -17.84 11.08
C SER A 297 -16.87 -18.56 11.62
N GLN A 298 -15.96 -19.01 10.76
CA GLN A 298 -14.71 -19.65 11.13
C GLN A 298 -13.61 -18.66 11.51
N ILE A 299 -13.82 -17.36 11.24
CA ILE A 299 -12.86 -16.32 11.60
C ILE A 299 -13.00 -16.02 13.09
N SER A 300 -11.94 -16.32 13.83
CA SER A 300 -11.90 -16.13 15.28
C SER A 300 -11.55 -14.70 15.69
N LYS A 301 -10.76 -13.98 14.87
CA LYS A 301 -10.36 -12.60 15.16
C LYS A 301 -10.24 -11.77 13.90
N VAL A 302 -10.55 -10.48 14.03
CA VAL A 302 -10.30 -9.47 13.00
C VAL A 302 -9.27 -8.49 13.52
N LEU A 303 -8.13 -8.41 12.86
CA LEU A 303 -7.08 -7.44 13.17
C LEU A 303 -7.31 -6.19 12.31
N MET A 304 -7.41 -5.05 12.97
CA MET A 304 -7.58 -3.76 12.32
C MET A 304 -6.21 -3.08 12.20
N VAL A 305 -5.79 -2.82 10.98
CA VAL A 305 -4.49 -2.24 10.63
C VAL A 305 -4.70 -0.95 9.84
N GLY A 306 -3.81 0.01 10.06
CA GLY A 306 -3.89 1.33 9.43
C GLY A 306 -4.73 2.31 10.25
N GLY A 307 -4.32 3.58 10.23
CA GLY A 307 -4.95 4.62 11.04
C GLY A 307 -6.43 4.85 10.73
N SER A 308 -6.83 4.63 9.46
CA SER A 308 -8.22 4.81 9.03
C SER A 308 -9.18 3.77 9.60
N THR A 309 -8.70 2.66 10.16
CA THR A 309 -9.54 1.69 10.86
C THR A 309 -10.03 2.20 12.22
N ARG A 310 -9.52 3.32 12.68
CA ARG A 310 -10.03 4.00 13.89
C ARG A 310 -11.38 4.68 13.66
N ILE A 311 -11.78 4.87 12.41
CA ILE A 311 -13.06 5.48 12.04
C ILE A 311 -14.21 4.60 12.55
N PRO A 312 -15.13 5.12 13.39
CA PRO A 312 -16.20 4.31 13.97
C PRO A 312 -17.07 3.59 12.93
N ALA A 313 -17.41 4.26 11.81
CA ALA A 313 -18.23 3.66 10.75
C ALA A 313 -17.53 2.44 10.10
N VAL A 314 -16.21 2.45 10.03
CA VAL A 314 -15.42 1.32 9.53
C VAL A 314 -15.50 0.14 10.52
N GLN A 315 -15.34 0.42 11.80
CA GLN A 315 -15.45 -0.61 12.85
C GLN A 315 -16.84 -1.23 12.88
N ASP A 316 -17.88 -0.39 12.76
CA ASP A 316 -19.27 -0.86 12.72
C ASP A 316 -19.54 -1.75 11.50
N LEU A 317 -19.01 -1.39 10.35
CA LEU A 317 -19.14 -2.22 9.15
C LEU A 317 -18.48 -3.59 9.35
N VAL A 318 -17.25 -3.63 9.83
CA VAL A 318 -16.52 -4.88 10.07
C VAL A 318 -17.29 -5.77 11.05
N GLN A 319 -17.78 -5.19 12.15
CA GLN A 319 -18.59 -5.92 13.11
C GLN A 319 -19.89 -6.46 12.50
N SER A 320 -20.56 -5.68 11.65
CA SER A 320 -21.79 -6.12 10.99
C SER A 320 -21.54 -7.27 10.00
N MET A 321 -20.40 -7.26 9.33
CA MET A 321 -20.03 -8.31 8.35
C MET A 321 -19.53 -9.59 9.03
N THR A 322 -18.77 -9.48 10.08
CA THR A 322 -18.09 -10.63 10.72
C THR A 322 -18.82 -11.16 11.95
N GLY A 323 -19.73 -10.39 12.52
CA GLY A 323 -20.38 -10.73 13.78
C GLY A 323 -19.48 -10.63 15.01
N SER A 324 -18.25 -10.15 14.86
CA SER A 324 -17.25 -10.05 15.91
C SER A 324 -16.73 -8.63 16.06
N LEU A 325 -16.44 -8.23 17.31
CA LEU A 325 -15.76 -6.97 17.57
C LEU A 325 -14.31 -7.04 17.06
N PRO A 326 -13.79 -5.96 16.46
CA PRO A 326 -12.38 -5.91 16.08
C PRO A 326 -11.47 -6.14 17.27
N PHE A 327 -10.39 -6.88 17.07
CA PHE A 327 -9.38 -7.13 18.08
C PHE A 327 -8.57 -5.86 18.34
N LYS A 328 -8.45 -5.43 19.61
CA LYS A 328 -7.78 -4.20 20.01
C LYS A 328 -6.41 -4.40 20.67
N GLY A 329 -5.89 -5.61 20.65
CA GLY A 329 -4.64 -5.97 21.32
C GLY A 329 -3.36 -5.60 20.58
N ILE A 330 -3.47 -4.97 19.40
CA ILE A 330 -2.31 -4.50 18.63
C ILE A 330 -2.46 -3.00 18.34
N ASN A 331 -1.32 -2.31 18.24
CA ASN A 331 -1.30 -0.92 17.80
C ASN A 331 -1.37 -0.87 16.27
N PRO A 332 -2.44 -0.32 15.67
CA PRO A 332 -2.61 -0.33 14.22
C PRO A 332 -1.58 0.53 13.46
N ASP A 333 -0.87 1.42 14.15
CA ASP A 333 0.15 2.29 13.54
C ASP A 333 1.55 1.68 13.58
N GLU A 334 1.79 0.69 14.44
CA GLU A 334 3.13 0.13 14.70
C GLU A 334 3.26 -1.36 14.37
N CYS A 335 2.16 -2.10 14.33
CA CYS A 335 2.19 -3.56 14.21
C CYS A 335 2.86 -4.04 12.91
N VAL A 336 2.72 -3.30 11.83
CA VAL A 336 3.32 -3.66 10.53
C VAL A 336 4.85 -3.56 10.61
N ALA A 337 5.38 -2.49 11.20
CA ALA A 337 6.82 -2.34 11.41
C ALA A 337 7.38 -3.41 12.34
N MET A 338 6.64 -3.74 13.40
CA MET A 338 7.03 -4.81 14.32
C MET A 338 7.08 -6.17 13.63
N GLY A 339 6.09 -6.46 12.78
CA GLY A 339 6.06 -7.70 11.99
C GLY A 339 7.19 -7.77 10.97
N ALA A 340 7.49 -6.68 10.29
CA ALA A 340 8.64 -6.59 9.38
C ALA A 340 9.96 -6.83 10.12
N CYS A 341 10.08 -6.31 11.33
CA CYS A 341 11.23 -6.54 12.21
C CYS A 341 11.36 -8.02 12.58
N LEU A 342 10.27 -8.70 12.92
CA LEU A 342 10.26 -10.14 13.19
C LEU A 342 10.71 -10.93 11.96
N GLN A 343 10.27 -10.56 10.77
CA GLN A 343 10.74 -11.18 9.52
C GLN A 343 12.25 -10.98 9.34
N ALA A 344 12.75 -9.79 9.62
CA ALA A 344 14.20 -9.54 9.60
C ALA A 344 14.93 -10.44 10.59
N GLY A 345 14.37 -10.64 11.78
CA GLY A 345 14.89 -11.58 12.78
C GLY A 345 14.93 -13.02 12.28
N VAL A 346 13.91 -13.45 11.55
CA VAL A 346 13.88 -14.79 10.91
C VAL A 346 15.00 -14.91 9.87
N LEU A 347 15.16 -13.91 9.02
CA LEU A 347 16.16 -13.90 7.94
C LEU A 347 17.60 -13.90 8.46
N CYS A 348 17.87 -13.25 9.58
CA CYS A 348 19.21 -13.24 10.18
C CYS A 348 19.42 -14.36 11.22
N GLY A 349 18.43 -15.21 11.46
CA GLY A 349 18.52 -16.37 12.35
C GLY A 349 18.31 -16.08 13.83
N SER A 350 17.95 -14.85 14.22
CA SER A 350 17.68 -14.50 15.63
C SER A 350 16.29 -14.91 16.10
N VAL A 351 15.36 -15.13 15.17
CA VAL A 351 14.02 -15.67 15.42
C VAL A 351 13.90 -17.02 14.70
N LYS A 352 13.46 -18.05 15.42
CA LYS A 352 13.35 -19.42 14.89
C LYS A 352 11.91 -19.93 15.00
N GLY A 353 11.59 -20.94 14.19
CA GLY A 353 10.31 -21.64 14.26
C GLY A 353 9.15 -20.92 13.60
N LEU A 354 9.41 -19.91 12.74
CA LEU A 354 8.40 -19.22 11.99
C LEU A 354 8.52 -19.50 10.50
N LEU A 355 7.40 -19.82 9.86
CA LEU A 355 7.27 -19.97 8.41
C LEU A 355 6.11 -19.13 7.92
N LEU A 356 6.38 -18.29 6.92
CA LEU A 356 5.38 -17.49 6.23
C LEU A 356 5.11 -18.06 4.85
N LEU A 357 3.84 -18.28 4.55
CA LEU A 357 3.38 -18.68 3.22
C LEU A 357 2.41 -17.63 2.71
N ASP A 358 2.89 -16.78 1.83
CA ASP A 358 2.09 -15.73 1.22
C ASP A 358 1.54 -16.15 -0.16
N VAL A 359 0.71 -15.31 -0.76
CA VAL A 359 0.04 -15.60 -2.03
C VAL A 359 0.22 -14.45 -3.01
N THR A 360 0.12 -14.77 -4.31
CA THR A 360 0.02 -13.73 -5.33
C THR A 360 -1.40 -13.13 -5.33
N PRO A 361 -1.56 -11.80 -5.32
CA PRO A 361 -2.89 -11.18 -5.19
C PRO A 361 -3.70 -11.20 -6.49
N LEU A 362 -3.03 -11.28 -7.64
CA LEU A 362 -3.64 -11.16 -8.97
C LEU A 362 -3.14 -12.28 -9.87
N SER A 363 -4.01 -12.75 -10.76
CA SER A 363 -3.67 -13.74 -11.77
C SER A 363 -2.68 -13.17 -12.78
N LEU A 364 -1.80 -14.04 -13.29
CA LEU A 364 -0.77 -13.71 -14.27
C LEU A 364 -0.97 -14.56 -15.53
N GLY A 365 -0.76 -13.95 -16.68
CA GLY A 365 -0.92 -14.64 -17.94
C GLY A 365 -0.28 -13.91 -19.10
N ILE A 366 -0.54 -14.39 -20.28
CA ILE A 366 -0.09 -13.80 -21.54
C ILE A 366 -1.26 -13.58 -22.49
N GLU A 367 -1.09 -12.64 -23.41
CA GLU A 367 -2.01 -12.46 -24.51
C GLU A 367 -1.85 -13.60 -25.52
N THR A 368 -2.97 -14.23 -25.88
CA THR A 368 -3.04 -15.27 -26.90
C THR A 368 -3.94 -14.85 -28.04
N LEU A 369 -4.08 -15.71 -29.06
CA LEU A 369 -4.83 -15.42 -30.26
C LEU A 369 -6.24 -14.89 -29.96
N GLY A 370 -6.61 -13.79 -30.64
CA GLY A 370 -7.88 -13.12 -30.43
C GLY A 370 -7.89 -12.08 -29.31
N GLY A 371 -6.71 -11.71 -28.77
CA GLY A 371 -6.60 -10.72 -27.68
C GLY A 371 -7.07 -11.23 -26.33
N VAL A 372 -7.07 -12.54 -26.14
CA VAL A 372 -7.50 -13.20 -24.91
C VAL A 372 -6.34 -13.22 -23.91
N CYS A 373 -6.64 -13.01 -22.65
CA CYS A 373 -5.68 -13.24 -21.56
C CYS A 373 -5.74 -14.71 -21.13
N THR A 374 -4.69 -15.46 -21.43
CA THR A 374 -4.57 -16.85 -20.97
C THR A 374 -3.80 -16.87 -19.66
N ARG A 375 -4.48 -17.28 -18.60
CA ARG A 375 -3.89 -17.32 -17.25
C ARG A 375 -2.93 -18.50 -17.12
N ILE A 376 -1.78 -18.25 -16.52
CA ILE A 376 -0.77 -19.27 -16.21
C ILE A 376 -0.69 -19.48 -14.70
N ILE A 377 -0.74 -18.42 -13.92
CA ILE A 377 -0.79 -18.49 -12.47
C ILE A 377 -2.07 -17.80 -11.99
N GLU A 378 -2.92 -18.54 -11.28
CA GLU A 378 -4.15 -18.02 -10.70
C GLU A 378 -3.85 -17.19 -9.45
N ARG A 379 -4.70 -16.18 -9.17
CA ARG A 379 -4.64 -15.43 -7.92
C ARG A 379 -4.74 -16.35 -6.72
N ASN A 380 -4.16 -15.93 -5.60
CA ASN A 380 -4.09 -16.68 -4.35
C ASN A 380 -3.30 -18.00 -4.45
N THR A 381 -2.40 -18.08 -5.42
CA THR A 381 -1.40 -19.16 -5.48
C THR A 381 -0.28 -18.87 -4.48
N THR A 382 0.08 -19.88 -3.69
CA THR A 382 1.14 -19.77 -2.66
C THR A 382 2.50 -19.48 -3.27
N LEU A 383 3.24 -18.57 -2.68
CA LEU A 383 4.57 -18.13 -3.11
C LEU A 383 5.69 -18.80 -2.29
N PRO A 384 6.88 -19.01 -2.85
CA PRO A 384 7.25 -18.82 -4.25
C PRO A 384 6.65 -19.90 -5.16
N ILE A 385 6.51 -19.58 -6.43
CA ILE A 385 5.92 -20.49 -7.42
C ILE A 385 6.65 -20.36 -8.77
N ARG A 386 6.78 -21.47 -9.46
CA ARG A 386 7.24 -21.53 -10.86
C ARG A 386 6.26 -22.39 -11.64
N LYS A 387 5.77 -21.88 -12.76
CA LYS A 387 4.81 -22.57 -13.61
C LYS A 387 5.10 -22.29 -15.08
N SER A 388 5.03 -23.33 -15.90
CA SER A 388 5.27 -23.27 -17.35
C SER A 388 4.06 -23.77 -18.11
N GLN A 389 3.88 -23.22 -19.31
CA GLN A 389 2.87 -23.69 -20.26
C GLN A 389 3.41 -23.61 -21.66
N ILE A 390 3.05 -24.58 -22.49
CA ILE A 390 3.50 -24.67 -23.89
C ILE A 390 2.47 -24.02 -24.79
N PHE A 391 2.95 -23.12 -25.66
CA PHE A 391 2.18 -22.43 -26.68
C PHE A 391 2.79 -22.77 -28.04
N THR A 392 2.14 -22.32 -29.11
CA THR A 392 2.60 -22.56 -30.48
C THR A 392 2.41 -21.31 -31.33
N THR A 393 2.82 -21.41 -32.62
CA THR A 393 2.69 -20.32 -33.57
C THR A 393 1.25 -20.16 -34.08
N ALA A 394 0.87 -18.92 -34.37
CA ALA A 394 -0.43 -18.56 -34.94
C ALA A 394 -0.48 -18.63 -36.46
N SER A 395 0.69 -18.58 -37.13
CA SER A 395 0.83 -18.59 -38.58
C SER A 395 1.90 -19.56 -39.03
N SER A 396 1.77 -20.11 -40.24
CA SER A 396 2.79 -20.95 -40.82
C SER A 396 4.06 -20.13 -41.13
N PHE A 397 5.21 -20.77 -40.89
CA PHE A 397 6.55 -20.18 -41.11
C PHE A 397 6.86 -18.94 -40.28
N GLN A 398 6.14 -18.77 -39.18
CA GLN A 398 6.38 -17.70 -38.21
C GLN A 398 7.76 -17.91 -37.56
N SER A 399 8.60 -16.86 -37.59
CA SER A 399 9.98 -16.91 -37.11
C SER A 399 10.17 -16.27 -35.72
N SER A 400 9.15 -15.62 -35.20
CA SER A 400 9.16 -14.98 -33.86
C SER A 400 7.79 -15.02 -33.23
N VAL A 401 7.77 -14.94 -31.89
CA VAL A 401 6.55 -14.77 -31.10
C VAL A 401 6.71 -13.61 -30.13
N ASP A 402 5.66 -12.81 -30.00
CA ASP A 402 5.60 -11.76 -29.01
C ASP A 402 4.97 -12.31 -27.74
N ILE A 403 5.65 -12.10 -26.61
CA ILE A 403 5.16 -12.47 -25.30
C ILE A 403 4.69 -11.19 -24.60
N HIS A 404 3.37 -11.03 -24.49
CA HIS A 404 2.72 -9.90 -23.83
C HIS A 404 2.27 -10.34 -22.46
N VAL A 405 2.99 -9.93 -21.41
CA VAL A 405 2.78 -10.35 -20.02
C VAL A 405 1.76 -9.47 -19.36
N LEU A 406 0.76 -10.11 -18.74
CA LEU A 406 -0.43 -9.44 -18.17
C LEU A 406 -0.66 -9.85 -16.73
N GLN A 407 -1.22 -8.92 -15.96
CA GLN A 407 -1.66 -9.15 -14.59
C GLN A 407 -3.09 -8.66 -14.42
N GLY A 408 -3.99 -9.51 -13.92
CA GLY A 408 -5.38 -9.16 -13.64
C GLY A 408 -6.35 -10.29 -13.91
N GLU A 409 -7.63 -10.01 -13.66
CA GLU A 409 -8.71 -11.01 -13.68
C GLU A 409 -9.58 -10.93 -14.93
N ARG A 410 -9.36 -9.98 -15.81
CA ARG A 410 -10.22 -9.78 -16.99
C ARG A 410 -9.91 -10.79 -18.10
N PRO A 411 -10.93 -11.27 -18.83
CA PRO A 411 -10.71 -12.25 -19.91
C PRO A 411 -9.95 -11.68 -21.12
N MET A 412 -10.06 -10.37 -21.38
CA MET A 412 -9.40 -9.75 -22.53
C MET A 412 -8.08 -9.07 -22.11
N ALA A 413 -7.06 -9.23 -22.93
CA ALA A 413 -5.71 -8.73 -22.66
C ALA A 413 -5.68 -7.22 -22.38
N HIS A 414 -6.37 -6.41 -23.20
CA HIS A 414 -6.36 -4.95 -23.09
C HIS A 414 -7.02 -4.42 -21.81
N GLN A 415 -7.76 -5.25 -21.09
CA GLN A 415 -8.43 -4.89 -19.83
C GLN A 415 -7.57 -5.17 -18.60
N ASN A 416 -6.42 -5.80 -18.78
CA ASN A 416 -5.49 -6.15 -17.72
C ASN A 416 -4.27 -5.23 -17.71
N LYS A 417 -3.55 -5.24 -16.60
CA LYS A 417 -2.29 -4.50 -16.46
C LYS A 417 -1.20 -5.16 -17.30
N GLU A 418 -0.57 -4.41 -18.17
CA GLU A 418 0.64 -4.87 -18.86
C GLU A 418 1.84 -4.81 -17.91
N LEU A 419 2.52 -5.93 -17.75
CA LEU A 419 3.78 -6.00 -16.99
C LEU A 419 5.00 -5.82 -17.90
N GLY A 420 4.90 -6.26 -19.15
CA GLY A 420 5.98 -6.12 -20.11
C GLY A 420 5.70 -6.86 -21.40
N ARG A 421 6.58 -6.62 -22.37
CA ARG A 421 6.59 -7.33 -23.67
C ARG A 421 8.01 -7.69 -24.01
N PHE A 422 8.16 -8.86 -24.57
CA PHE A 422 9.43 -9.28 -25.18
C PHE A 422 9.16 -10.23 -26.35
N GLN A 423 10.16 -10.42 -27.17
CA GLN A 423 10.05 -11.23 -28.38
C GLN A 423 11.05 -12.39 -28.33
N LEU A 424 10.55 -13.59 -28.60
CA LEU A 424 11.39 -14.74 -28.87
C LEU A 424 11.58 -14.87 -30.39
N THR A 425 12.82 -14.81 -30.85
CA THR A 425 13.19 -14.87 -32.25
C THR A 425 13.91 -16.18 -32.59
N GLY A 426 14.12 -16.44 -33.87
CA GLY A 426 14.87 -17.62 -34.31
C GLY A 426 14.09 -18.92 -34.20
N ILE A 427 12.76 -18.84 -34.21
CA ILE A 427 11.91 -20.03 -34.21
C ILE A 427 12.06 -20.76 -35.56
N ARG A 428 12.20 -22.08 -35.50
CA ARG A 428 12.29 -22.92 -36.68
C ARG A 428 11.07 -22.72 -37.59
N ARG A 429 11.32 -22.57 -38.90
CA ARG A 429 10.23 -22.48 -39.88
C ARG A 429 9.49 -23.82 -39.97
N ALA A 430 8.22 -23.79 -39.60
CA ALA A 430 7.35 -24.95 -39.59
C ALA A 430 5.91 -24.53 -39.88
N PRO A 431 5.01 -25.44 -40.21
CA PRO A 431 3.60 -25.15 -40.30
C PRO A 431 3.06 -24.62 -38.97
N ARG A 432 1.99 -23.82 -39.02
CA ARG A 432 1.26 -23.35 -37.86
C ARG A 432 0.97 -24.50 -36.88
N GLY A 433 1.22 -24.25 -35.59
CA GLY A 433 0.91 -25.19 -34.52
C GLY A 433 1.97 -26.28 -34.29
N VAL A 434 3.05 -26.31 -35.07
CA VAL A 434 4.12 -27.29 -34.91
C VAL A 434 5.17 -26.85 -33.89
N PRO A 435 5.72 -25.62 -33.92
CA PRO A 435 6.70 -25.19 -32.93
C PRO A 435 6.12 -25.23 -31.51
N GLN A 436 6.96 -25.60 -30.53
CA GLN A 436 6.60 -25.65 -29.13
C GLN A 436 7.36 -24.57 -28.38
N ILE A 437 6.63 -23.58 -27.86
CA ILE A 437 7.18 -22.46 -27.11
C ILE A 437 6.78 -22.60 -25.65
N GLU A 438 7.76 -22.85 -24.80
CA GLU A 438 7.54 -22.91 -23.35
C GLU A 438 7.66 -21.51 -22.75
N VAL A 439 6.59 -21.03 -22.16
CA VAL A 439 6.56 -19.79 -21.39
C VAL A 439 6.55 -20.15 -19.90
N THR A 440 7.53 -19.62 -19.17
CA THR A 440 7.71 -19.90 -17.74
C THR A 440 7.52 -18.62 -16.94
N PHE A 441 6.62 -18.68 -15.96
CA PHE A 441 6.44 -17.65 -14.94
C PHE A 441 7.06 -18.13 -13.63
N SER A 442 7.84 -17.28 -12.98
CA SER A 442 8.27 -17.49 -11.61
C SER A 442 7.98 -16.26 -10.78
N ILE A 443 7.48 -16.48 -9.55
CA ILE A 443 7.26 -15.41 -8.58
C ILE A 443 8.08 -15.77 -7.36
N ASP A 444 8.96 -14.85 -6.95
CA ASP A 444 9.81 -15.06 -5.78
C ASP A 444 9.05 -14.75 -4.47
N ALA A 445 9.74 -14.92 -3.35
CA ALA A 445 9.18 -14.66 -2.03
C ALA A 445 8.81 -13.18 -1.79
N ASN A 446 9.31 -12.26 -2.61
CA ASN A 446 8.97 -10.84 -2.59
C ASN A 446 7.73 -10.51 -3.43
N GLY A 447 7.17 -11.50 -4.13
CA GLY A 447 6.06 -11.30 -5.04
C GLY A 447 6.47 -10.71 -6.40
N ILE A 448 7.77 -10.71 -6.71
CA ILE A 448 8.30 -10.16 -7.98
C ILE A 448 8.29 -11.24 -9.04
N VAL A 449 7.78 -10.88 -10.22
CA VAL A 449 7.53 -11.76 -11.34
C VAL A 449 8.70 -11.77 -12.31
N ASN A 450 9.13 -12.95 -12.75
CA ASN A 450 10.02 -13.16 -13.87
C ASN A 450 9.33 -14.04 -14.91
N VAL A 451 9.45 -13.67 -16.19
CA VAL A 451 8.87 -14.43 -17.30
C VAL A 451 9.96 -14.70 -18.32
N SER A 452 10.03 -15.94 -18.76
CA SER A 452 10.93 -16.37 -19.84
C SER A 452 10.19 -17.21 -20.86
N ALA A 453 10.72 -17.24 -22.07
CA ALA A 453 10.20 -18.07 -23.15
C ALA A 453 11.34 -18.84 -23.80
N LYS A 454 11.07 -20.08 -24.17
CA LYS A 454 12.07 -20.99 -24.77
C LYS A 454 11.42 -21.77 -25.90
N ASP A 455 12.09 -21.83 -27.03
CA ASP A 455 11.77 -22.76 -28.11
C ASP A 455 12.29 -24.16 -27.71
N LEU A 456 11.40 -25.14 -27.69
CA LEU A 456 11.74 -26.51 -27.31
C LEU A 456 12.27 -27.38 -28.49
N ASP A 457 12.25 -26.86 -29.72
CA ASP A 457 12.74 -27.58 -30.94
C ASP A 457 14.25 -27.47 -31.12
#